data_bfb07cfd39f4e8f71aeeea6900093a23
#
_entry.id   bfb07cfd39f4e8f71aeeea6900093a23
#
_cell.length_a   1.000
_cell.length_b   1.000
_cell.length_c   1.000
_cell.angle_alpha   90.00
_cell.angle_beta   90.00
_cell.angle_gamma   90.00
#
_symmetry.space_group_name_H-M   'P 1'
#
loop_
_entity.id
_entity.type
_entity.pdbx_description
1 polymer ?
#
loop_
_entity_poly.entity_id
_entity_poly.type
_entity_poly.pdbx_seq_one_letter_code
_entity_poly.pdbx_strand_id
1 'polypeptide(L)'
;MNFEDLIAKVKTCGKQKLAVAAAEDDAVLEAVDAAHKQGIADAILVGDEAAIRKIAGELNIDLSDYEIINEPDKVQASLKAVKLAHDGVANMYMKGLLDTKTFLKSVLDKEVGLRTGHTLSHVAVFEVKGIEQLLFLTDVAFMTYPTLEDKVHIIENTVAVAHACGVECPKVAPLAAVEVVNPKMPCTVDADELRKMNAEGKITGCVVDGPLSMDIAIDPEAAHHKGAQDRPAAGHADILLFPDIQAGNLVYKTLVHTADCKNGCILTGTKVPAILTSRSDSFQTKVNSIALAAVVAAGLNQ
;
A
#
# COMPACT_ATOMS: atom_id res chain seq x y z
N MET A 1 16.89 -3.71 -0.06
CA MET A 1 16.17 -2.41 -0.10
C MET A 1 15.42 -2.23 1.19
N ASN A 2 15.36 -1.00 1.74
CA ASN A 2 14.67 -0.66 2.98
C ASN A 2 13.92 0.69 2.80
N PHE A 3 13.22 1.18 3.83
CA PHE A 3 12.48 2.46 3.72
C PHE A 3 13.38 3.68 3.53
N GLU A 4 14.62 3.65 3.99
CA GLU A 4 15.59 4.73 3.76
C GLU A 4 15.98 4.81 2.27
N ASP A 5 16.14 3.65 1.63
CA ASP A 5 16.39 3.56 0.19
C ASP A 5 15.19 4.09 -0.61
N LEU A 6 13.94 3.79 -0.18
CA LEU A 6 12.74 4.32 -0.81
C LEU A 6 12.66 5.84 -0.72
N ILE A 7 12.94 6.41 0.46
CA ILE A 7 12.98 7.87 0.67
C ILE A 7 14.07 8.51 -0.19
N ALA A 8 15.25 7.89 -0.27
CA ALA A 8 16.34 8.35 -1.13
C ALA A 8 15.92 8.35 -2.61
N LYS A 9 15.21 7.30 -3.06
CA LYS A 9 14.69 7.19 -4.42
C LYS A 9 13.69 8.31 -4.74
N VAL A 10 12.74 8.62 -3.84
CA VAL A 10 11.79 9.73 -4.05
C VAL A 10 12.52 11.04 -4.31
N LYS A 11 13.57 11.33 -3.55
CA LYS A 11 14.35 12.57 -3.71
C LYS A 11 14.97 12.73 -5.11
N THR A 12 15.25 11.61 -5.80
CA THR A 12 15.77 11.65 -7.18
C THR A 12 14.69 11.82 -8.23
N CYS A 13 13.44 11.46 -7.92
CA CYS A 13 12.29 11.57 -8.83
C CYS A 13 11.58 12.94 -8.75
N GLY A 14 12.03 13.83 -7.86
CA GLY A 14 11.36 15.10 -7.56
C GLY A 14 10.18 14.95 -6.59
N LYS A 15 9.87 16.04 -5.90
CA LYS A 15 8.77 16.06 -4.92
C LYS A 15 7.43 15.72 -5.59
N GLN A 16 6.68 14.85 -4.94
CA GLN A 16 5.32 14.51 -5.35
C GLN A 16 4.32 15.45 -4.67
N LYS A 17 3.09 15.54 -5.19
CA LYS A 17 2.05 16.43 -4.63
C LYS A 17 0.91 15.61 -4.03
N LEU A 18 0.64 15.82 -2.75
CA LEU A 18 -0.32 15.09 -1.93
C LEU A 18 -1.58 15.92 -1.68
N ALA A 19 -2.76 15.42 -2.04
CA ALA A 19 -4.03 15.99 -1.59
C ALA A 19 -4.50 15.30 -0.31
N VAL A 20 -4.67 16.05 0.78
CA VAL A 20 -5.10 15.53 2.08
C VAL A 20 -6.56 15.91 2.32
N ALA A 21 -7.41 14.91 2.55
CA ALA A 21 -8.85 15.08 2.80
C ALA A 21 -9.14 15.18 4.30
N ALA A 22 -9.82 16.24 4.75
CA ALA A 22 -10.07 16.56 6.16
C ALA A 22 -8.76 16.55 6.96
N ALA A 23 -7.90 17.51 6.64
CA ALA A 23 -6.50 17.58 7.14
C ALA A 23 -6.39 18.02 8.61
N GLU A 24 -7.47 18.39 9.26
CA GLU A 24 -7.54 18.79 10.67
C GLU A 24 -7.36 17.60 11.62
N ASP A 25 -6.17 16.99 11.62
CA ASP A 25 -5.77 15.86 12.47
C ASP A 25 -4.29 15.98 12.82
N ASP A 26 -3.97 15.91 14.11
CA ASP A 26 -2.63 16.12 14.65
C ASP A 26 -1.61 15.17 13.99
N ALA A 27 -1.90 13.88 14.02
CA ALA A 27 -0.99 12.85 13.51
C ALA A 27 -0.83 12.90 11.98
N VAL A 28 -1.84 13.40 11.27
CA VAL A 28 -1.77 13.61 9.82
C VAL A 28 -0.91 14.82 9.51
N LEU A 29 -1.13 15.96 10.18
CA LEU A 29 -0.34 17.18 9.98
C LEU A 29 1.13 16.96 10.33
N GLU A 30 1.43 16.27 11.43
CA GLU A 30 2.81 15.91 11.80
C GLU A 30 3.49 15.06 10.71
N ALA A 31 2.80 14.04 10.19
CA ALA A 31 3.36 13.16 9.17
C ALA A 31 3.55 13.87 7.83
N VAL A 32 2.60 14.73 7.44
CA VAL A 32 2.68 15.54 6.22
C VAL A 32 3.84 16.54 6.31
N ASP A 33 3.97 17.23 7.44
CA ASP A 33 5.07 18.18 7.68
C ASP A 33 6.44 17.49 7.68
N ALA A 34 6.54 16.31 8.30
CA ALA A 34 7.76 15.53 8.26
C ALA A 34 8.12 15.07 6.84
N ALA A 35 7.13 14.64 6.05
CA ALA A 35 7.34 14.27 4.65
C ALA A 35 7.78 15.48 3.80
N HIS A 36 7.19 16.66 4.03
CA HIS A 36 7.59 17.89 3.38
C HIS A 36 9.05 18.28 3.71
N LYS A 37 9.39 18.32 5.00
CA LYS A 37 10.76 18.62 5.48
C LYS A 37 11.82 17.65 4.99
N GLN A 38 11.43 16.38 4.80
CA GLN A 38 12.33 15.36 4.22
C GLN A 38 12.44 15.46 2.69
N GLY A 39 11.67 16.34 2.03
CA GLY A 39 11.66 16.50 0.57
C GLY A 39 10.94 15.37 -0.17
N ILE A 40 10.03 14.66 0.50
CA ILE A 40 9.26 13.55 -0.07
C ILE A 40 8.06 14.07 -0.88
N ALA A 41 7.25 14.95 -0.29
CA ALA A 41 6.04 15.48 -0.92
C ALA A 41 5.71 16.89 -0.46
N ASP A 42 5.11 17.68 -1.34
CA ASP A 42 4.36 18.88 -0.99
C ASP A 42 2.88 18.53 -0.85
N ALA A 43 2.13 19.27 -0.02
CA ALA A 43 0.75 18.92 0.28
C ALA A 43 -0.23 20.07 0.05
N ILE A 44 -1.45 19.73 -0.40
CA ILE A 44 -2.64 20.56 -0.37
C ILE A 44 -3.53 20.04 0.76
N LEU A 45 -3.80 20.91 1.73
CA LEU A 45 -4.59 20.59 2.92
C LEU A 45 -6.05 21.01 2.68
N VAL A 46 -6.95 20.06 2.54
CA VAL A 46 -8.39 20.32 2.37
C VAL A 46 -9.12 19.97 3.64
N GLY A 47 -9.82 20.93 4.27
CA GLY A 47 -10.51 20.73 5.53
C GLY A 47 -10.93 22.05 6.19
N ASP A 48 -11.29 22.00 7.48
CA ASP A 48 -11.56 23.19 8.28
C ASP A 48 -10.26 23.98 8.51
N GLU A 49 -10.10 25.07 7.77
CA GLU A 49 -8.90 25.92 7.84
C GLU A 49 -8.61 26.45 9.24
N ALA A 50 -9.65 26.82 10.00
CA ALA A 50 -9.45 27.33 11.36
C ALA A 50 -8.91 26.24 12.30
N ALA A 51 -9.42 25.01 12.16
CA ALA A 51 -8.94 23.86 12.90
C ALA A 51 -7.53 23.46 12.48
N ILE A 52 -7.24 23.42 11.16
CA ILE A 52 -5.89 23.14 10.62
C ILE A 52 -4.88 24.12 11.20
N ARG A 53 -5.15 25.45 11.13
CA ARG A 53 -4.26 26.47 11.65
C ARG A 53 -4.04 26.40 13.15
N LYS A 54 -5.10 26.06 13.90
CA LYS A 54 -5.01 25.87 15.35
C LYS A 54 -4.07 24.71 15.69
N ILE A 55 -4.30 23.53 15.09
CA ILE A 55 -3.48 22.33 15.32
C ILE A 55 -2.03 22.58 14.91
N ALA A 56 -1.80 23.18 13.74
CA ALA A 56 -0.46 23.52 13.25
C ALA A 56 0.27 24.45 14.24
N GLY A 57 -0.43 25.44 14.82
CA GLY A 57 0.13 26.31 15.86
C GLY A 57 0.51 25.55 17.14
N GLU A 58 -0.31 24.59 17.59
CA GLU A 58 -0.03 23.73 18.73
C GLU A 58 1.19 22.81 18.48
N LEU A 59 1.36 22.35 17.25
CA LEU A 59 2.46 21.49 16.81
C LEU A 59 3.72 22.25 16.34
N ASN A 60 3.67 23.60 16.32
CA ASN A 60 4.72 24.45 15.78
C ASN A 60 5.07 24.14 14.30
N ILE A 61 4.06 23.84 13.48
CA ILE A 61 4.18 23.63 12.04
C ILE A 61 3.97 24.96 11.34
N ASP A 62 4.94 25.34 10.51
CA ASP A 62 4.82 26.50 9.62
C ASP A 62 3.98 26.14 8.39
N LEU A 63 2.86 26.83 8.22
CA LEU A 63 1.94 26.60 7.11
C LEU A 63 2.23 27.48 5.87
N SER A 64 3.31 28.25 5.86
CA SER A 64 3.63 29.17 4.74
C SER A 64 3.83 28.46 3.40
N ASP A 65 4.30 27.22 3.42
CA ASP A 65 4.56 26.39 2.24
C ASP A 65 3.37 25.50 1.83
N TYR A 66 2.24 25.58 2.55
CA TYR A 66 1.08 24.74 2.29
C TYR A 66 -0.07 25.51 1.66
N GLU A 67 -0.62 24.97 0.59
CA GLU A 67 -1.90 25.40 0.05
C GLU A 67 -3.03 24.84 0.95
N ILE A 68 -3.92 25.71 1.45
CA ILE A 68 -5.07 25.30 2.26
C ILE A 68 -6.35 25.64 1.50
N ILE A 69 -7.21 24.62 1.35
CA ILE A 69 -8.54 24.77 0.76
C ILE A 69 -9.56 24.61 1.89
N ASN A 70 -10.21 25.70 2.29
CA ASN A 70 -11.21 25.67 3.34
C ASN A 70 -12.46 24.92 2.91
N GLU A 71 -12.76 23.82 3.61
CA GLU A 71 -13.98 23.02 3.46
C GLU A 71 -14.28 22.28 4.78
N PRO A 72 -15.10 22.84 5.65
CA PRO A 72 -15.41 22.24 6.95
C PRO A 72 -16.26 20.96 6.86
N ASP A 73 -17.05 20.78 5.80
CA ASP A 73 -17.81 19.55 5.60
C ASP A 73 -16.88 18.42 5.13
N LYS A 74 -16.75 17.38 5.95
CA LYS A 74 -15.82 16.28 5.70
C LYS A 74 -16.08 15.50 4.42
N VAL A 75 -17.37 15.37 4.01
CA VAL A 75 -17.74 14.70 2.77
C VAL A 75 -17.30 15.56 1.59
N GLN A 76 -17.56 16.87 1.64
CA GLN A 76 -17.15 17.79 0.60
C GLN A 76 -15.62 17.95 0.56
N ALA A 77 -14.95 18.00 1.72
CA ALA A 77 -13.49 18.01 1.79
C ALA A 77 -12.88 16.77 1.12
N SER A 78 -13.48 15.59 1.34
CA SER A 78 -13.07 14.36 0.69
C SER A 78 -13.26 14.42 -0.83
N LEU A 79 -14.40 14.92 -1.31
CA LEU A 79 -14.68 15.08 -2.75
C LEU A 79 -13.77 16.13 -3.41
N LYS A 80 -13.50 17.25 -2.74
CA LYS A 80 -12.55 18.26 -3.25
C LYS A 80 -11.13 17.72 -3.33
N ALA A 81 -10.66 17.05 -2.29
CA ALA A 81 -9.31 16.50 -2.26
C ALA A 81 -9.11 15.38 -3.30
N VAL A 82 -10.06 14.46 -3.44
CA VAL A 82 -9.97 13.41 -4.47
C VAL A 82 -10.04 13.99 -5.88
N LYS A 83 -10.82 15.08 -6.07
CA LYS A 83 -10.88 15.78 -7.37
C LYS A 83 -9.53 16.38 -7.76
N LEU A 84 -8.77 16.95 -6.82
CA LEU A 84 -7.41 17.43 -7.10
C LEU A 84 -6.51 16.32 -7.65
N ALA A 85 -6.65 15.11 -7.09
CA ALA A 85 -5.91 13.95 -7.57
C ALA A 85 -6.47 13.43 -8.92
N HIS A 86 -7.80 13.46 -9.11
CA HIS A 86 -8.44 13.10 -10.37
C HIS A 86 -7.99 14.00 -11.54
N ASP A 87 -7.91 15.30 -11.30
CA ASP A 87 -7.58 16.32 -12.30
C ASP A 87 -6.06 16.45 -12.53
N GLY A 88 -5.23 15.68 -11.81
CA GLY A 88 -3.77 15.71 -11.93
C GLY A 88 -3.09 16.89 -11.25
N VAL A 89 -3.81 17.67 -10.44
CA VAL A 89 -3.24 18.75 -9.61
C VAL A 89 -2.40 18.16 -8.47
N ALA A 90 -2.83 17.02 -7.93
CA ALA A 90 -2.06 16.18 -7.03
C ALA A 90 -1.89 14.78 -7.66
N ASN A 91 -0.82 14.08 -7.31
CA ASN A 91 -0.55 12.73 -7.80
C ASN A 91 -0.56 11.68 -6.68
N MET A 92 -1.02 12.07 -5.51
CA MET A 92 -1.31 11.22 -4.36
C MET A 92 -2.54 11.74 -3.63
N TYR A 93 -3.27 10.84 -2.96
CA TYR A 93 -4.45 11.17 -2.18
C TYR A 93 -4.36 10.55 -0.79
N MET A 94 -4.63 11.32 0.27
CA MET A 94 -4.52 10.84 1.65
C MET A 94 -5.77 11.12 2.46
N LYS A 95 -6.15 10.14 3.27
CA LYS A 95 -7.17 10.23 4.29
C LYS A 95 -6.65 10.95 5.52
N GLY A 96 -7.31 12.02 5.94
CA GLY A 96 -7.13 12.68 7.24
C GLY A 96 -8.22 12.26 8.25
N LEU A 97 -8.87 13.24 8.89
CA LEU A 97 -9.90 13.02 9.91
C LEU A 97 -11.25 12.58 9.30
N LEU A 98 -11.24 11.47 8.58
CA LEU A 98 -12.40 10.85 7.95
C LEU A 98 -12.62 9.42 8.46
N ASP A 99 -13.85 8.92 8.36
CA ASP A 99 -14.08 7.48 8.43
C ASP A 99 -13.73 6.82 7.08
N THR A 100 -13.38 5.53 7.15
CA THR A 100 -12.95 4.76 5.96
C THR A 100 -14.03 4.69 4.88
N LYS A 101 -15.31 4.63 5.26
CA LYS A 101 -16.43 4.55 4.31
C LYS A 101 -16.55 5.84 3.49
N THR A 102 -16.44 7.00 4.12
CA THR A 102 -16.47 8.31 3.44
C THR A 102 -15.28 8.45 2.49
N PHE A 103 -14.07 8.09 2.95
CA PHE A 103 -12.88 8.09 2.11
C PHE A 103 -13.03 7.18 0.88
N LEU A 104 -13.45 5.94 1.07
CA LEU A 104 -13.63 4.99 -0.04
C LEU A 104 -14.75 5.42 -1.00
N LYS A 105 -15.82 6.07 -0.50
CA LYS A 105 -16.85 6.64 -1.37
C LYS A 105 -16.29 7.71 -2.31
N SER A 106 -15.39 8.57 -1.84
CA SER A 106 -14.74 9.57 -2.71
C SER A 106 -13.79 8.93 -3.72
N VAL A 107 -13.00 7.92 -3.31
CA VAL A 107 -12.13 7.15 -4.23
C VAL A 107 -12.95 6.47 -5.33
N LEU A 108 -14.12 5.95 -5.00
CA LEU A 108 -15.01 5.22 -5.91
C LEU A 108 -16.06 6.12 -6.59
N ASP A 109 -16.03 7.42 -6.37
CA ASP A 109 -16.96 8.35 -7.00
C ASP A 109 -16.91 8.22 -8.54
N LYS A 110 -18.06 8.37 -9.19
CA LYS A 110 -18.17 8.15 -10.64
C LYS A 110 -17.63 9.31 -11.47
N GLU A 111 -17.65 10.53 -10.91
CA GLU A 111 -17.30 11.76 -11.63
C GLU A 111 -15.88 12.22 -11.29
N VAL A 112 -15.55 12.22 -10.02
CA VAL A 112 -14.28 12.77 -9.50
C VAL A 112 -13.39 11.73 -8.81
N GLY A 113 -13.79 10.47 -8.78
CA GLY A 113 -13.05 9.40 -8.13
C GLY A 113 -11.84 8.91 -8.94
N LEU A 114 -11.12 7.96 -8.35
CA LEU A 114 -9.84 7.45 -8.86
C LEU A 114 -9.96 6.07 -9.53
N ARG A 115 -11.14 5.70 -9.99
CA ARG A 115 -11.39 4.38 -10.59
C ARG A 115 -10.65 4.21 -11.91
N THR A 116 -10.04 3.03 -12.11
CA THR A 116 -9.36 2.64 -13.36
C THR A 116 -10.10 1.55 -14.13
N GLY A 117 -11.11 0.91 -13.52
CA GLY A 117 -11.73 -0.32 -14.01
C GLY A 117 -11.11 -1.59 -13.40
N HIS A 118 -9.94 -1.51 -12.80
CA HIS A 118 -9.33 -2.61 -12.05
C HIS A 118 -9.90 -2.73 -10.63
N THR A 119 -9.80 -3.92 -10.06
CA THR A 119 -10.11 -4.17 -8.65
C THR A 119 -9.12 -3.40 -7.78
N LEU A 120 -9.64 -2.67 -6.80
CA LEU A 120 -8.82 -1.99 -5.79
C LEU A 120 -8.25 -3.02 -4.82
N SER A 121 -7.02 -2.82 -4.38
CA SER A 121 -6.39 -3.66 -3.37
C SER A 121 -5.51 -2.87 -2.42
N HIS A 122 -5.31 -3.40 -1.23
CA HIS A 122 -4.46 -2.81 -0.20
C HIS A 122 -3.11 -3.51 -0.16
N VAL A 123 -2.03 -2.73 -0.27
CA VAL A 123 -0.66 -3.22 -0.16
C VAL A 123 -0.01 -2.63 1.08
N ALA A 124 0.48 -3.51 1.94
CA ALA A 124 1.31 -3.14 3.09
C ALA A 124 2.74 -3.60 2.84
N VAL A 125 3.68 -2.67 2.83
CA VAL A 125 5.11 -2.96 2.67
C VAL A 125 5.78 -2.97 4.03
N PHE A 126 6.54 -4.02 4.30
CA PHE A 126 7.25 -4.24 5.56
C PHE A 126 8.76 -4.36 5.34
N GLU A 127 9.51 -3.68 6.18
CA GLU A 127 10.92 -3.93 6.47
C GLU A 127 10.96 -4.65 7.82
N VAL A 128 11.24 -5.96 7.81
CA VAL A 128 11.23 -6.81 9.01
C VAL A 128 12.66 -7.16 9.36
N LYS A 129 13.05 -6.93 10.62
CA LYS A 129 14.38 -7.28 11.09
C LYS A 129 14.67 -8.78 10.95
N GLY A 130 15.75 -9.11 10.27
CA GLY A 130 16.14 -10.49 9.98
C GLY A 130 15.65 -11.01 8.63
N ILE A 131 14.87 -10.23 7.88
CA ILE A 131 14.50 -10.50 6.48
C ILE A 131 15.18 -9.45 5.61
N GLU A 132 15.93 -9.89 4.58
CA GLU A 132 16.76 -8.99 3.77
C GLU A 132 15.94 -8.14 2.80
N GLN A 133 14.88 -8.72 2.22
CA GLN A 133 14.00 -8.04 1.26
C GLN A 133 12.84 -7.33 1.94
N LEU A 134 12.27 -6.33 1.27
CA LEU A 134 10.95 -5.82 1.64
C LEU A 134 9.88 -6.88 1.37
N LEU A 135 8.95 -7.03 2.29
CA LEU A 135 7.78 -7.89 2.13
C LEU A 135 6.56 -7.05 1.75
N PHE A 136 5.92 -7.40 0.63
CA PHE A 136 4.69 -6.79 0.15
C PHE A 136 3.51 -7.70 0.50
N LEU A 137 2.74 -7.32 1.49
CA LEU A 137 1.58 -8.09 1.99
C LEU A 137 0.30 -7.58 1.33
N THR A 138 -0.48 -8.47 0.70
CA THR A 138 -1.71 -8.13 -0.03
C THR A 138 -2.73 -9.28 -0.09
N ASP A 139 -4.06 -9.10 -0.07
CA ASP A 139 -4.73 -7.93 0.47
C ASP A 139 -4.88 -8.11 1.98
N VAL A 140 -4.63 -7.06 2.75
CA VAL A 140 -4.65 -7.15 4.21
C VAL A 140 -5.72 -6.27 4.86
N ALA A 141 -6.47 -5.46 4.07
CA ALA A 141 -7.38 -4.49 4.66
C ALA A 141 -8.59 -4.08 3.81
N PHE A 142 -8.69 -4.50 2.55
CA PHE A 142 -9.74 -4.03 1.64
C PHE A 142 -10.61 -5.17 1.08
N MET A 143 -10.03 -6.16 0.40
CA MET A 143 -10.76 -7.25 -0.26
C MET A 143 -11.11 -8.37 0.71
N THR A 144 -12.42 -8.55 0.97
CA THR A 144 -12.87 -9.50 2.00
C THR A 144 -12.62 -10.95 1.59
N TYR A 145 -13.17 -11.36 0.46
CA TYR A 145 -13.03 -12.70 -0.11
C TYR A 145 -12.80 -12.56 -1.63
N PRO A 146 -11.54 -12.34 -2.05
CA PRO A 146 -11.24 -12.13 -3.46
C PRO A 146 -11.49 -13.41 -4.27
N THR A 147 -12.15 -13.25 -5.41
CA THR A 147 -12.25 -14.29 -6.44
C THR A 147 -10.89 -14.55 -7.08
N LEU A 148 -10.78 -15.59 -7.93
CA LEU A 148 -9.55 -15.83 -8.69
C LEU A 148 -9.20 -14.62 -9.58
N GLU A 149 -10.18 -14.01 -10.24
CA GLU A 149 -9.99 -12.81 -11.07
C GLU A 149 -9.53 -11.60 -10.23
N ASP A 150 -10.14 -11.39 -9.06
CA ASP A 150 -9.68 -10.35 -8.13
C ASP A 150 -8.23 -10.58 -7.71
N LYS A 151 -7.82 -11.84 -7.46
CA LYS A 151 -6.45 -12.19 -7.09
C LYS A 151 -5.45 -11.89 -8.20
N VAL A 152 -5.83 -12.04 -9.47
CA VAL A 152 -5.01 -11.60 -10.61
C VAL A 152 -4.77 -10.10 -10.53
N HIS A 153 -5.82 -9.29 -10.39
CA HIS A 153 -5.69 -7.83 -10.27
C HIS A 153 -4.87 -7.42 -9.02
N ILE A 154 -5.06 -8.11 -7.88
CA ILE A 154 -4.29 -7.86 -6.66
C ILE A 154 -2.79 -8.12 -6.91
N ILE A 155 -2.44 -9.19 -7.63
CA ILE A 155 -1.04 -9.47 -8.02
C ILE A 155 -0.52 -8.33 -8.90
N GLU A 156 -1.22 -7.99 -10.00
CA GLU A 156 -0.81 -6.96 -10.95
C GLU A 156 -0.59 -5.60 -10.25
N ASN A 157 -1.52 -5.20 -9.40
CA ASN A 157 -1.41 -3.99 -8.60
C ASN A 157 -0.16 -4.01 -7.71
N THR A 158 0.09 -5.13 -7.01
CA THR A 158 1.20 -5.24 -6.07
C THR A 158 2.54 -5.36 -6.80
N VAL A 159 2.57 -6.03 -7.95
CA VAL A 159 3.75 -6.09 -8.85
C VAL A 159 4.14 -4.68 -9.30
N ALA A 160 3.18 -3.85 -9.69
CA ALA A 160 3.44 -2.46 -10.05
C ALA A 160 4.05 -1.66 -8.87
N VAL A 161 3.58 -1.88 -7.64
CA VAL A 161 4.16 -1.28 -6.43
C VAL A 161 5.59 -1.78 -6.21
N ALA A 162 5.84 -3.09 -6.34
CA ALA A 162 7.16 -3.69 -6.16
C ALA A 162 8.16 -3.16 -7.21
N HIS A 163 7.74 -3.05 -8.47
CA HIS A 163 8.55 -2.44 -9.54
C HIS A 163 8.89 -0.97 -9.23
N ALA A 164 7.89 -0.18 -8.80
CA ALA A 164 8.14 1.20 -8.38
C ALA A 164 9.15 1.28 -7.22
N CYS A 165 9.10 0.33 -6.30
CA CYS A 165 10.10 0.18 -5.24
C CYS A 165 11.47 -0.30 -5.75
N GLY A 166 11.60 -0.82 -6.98
CA GLY A 166 12.87 -1.24 -7.60
C GLY A 166 13.12 -2.75 -7.55
N VAL A 167 12.09 -3.56 -7.29
CA VAL A 167 12.15 -5.01 -7.43
C VAL A 167 11.80 -5.37 -8.86
N GLU A 168 12.79 -5.70 -9.69
CA GLU A 168 12.60 -5.89 -11.14
C GLU A 168 11.72 -7.10 -11.49
N CYS A 169 11.84 -8.21 -10.77
CA CYS A 169 11.05 -9.41 -10.98
C CYS A 169 10.60 -10.00 -9.64
N PRO A 170 9.55 -9.44 -9.03
CA PRO A 170 9.10 -9.87 -7.73
C PRO A 170 8.58 -11.31 -7.75
N LYS A 171 8.89 -12.06 -6.69
CA LYS A 171 8.41 -13.41 -6.46
C LYS A 171 7.14 -13.37 -5.63
N VAL A 172 6.06 -13.84 -6.22
CA VAL A 172 4.73 -13.85 -5.62
C VAL A 172 4.44 -15.23 -5.04
N ALA A 173 4.16 -15.28 -3.74
CA ALA A 173 3.70 -16.47 -3.05
C ALA A 173 2.20 -16.38 -2.73
N PRO A 174 1.31 -17.00 -3.50
CA PRO A 174 -0.06 -17.25 -3.08
C PRO A 174 -0.08 -18.21 -1.89
N LEU A 175 -0.46 -17.67 -0.71
CA LEU A 175 -0.32 -18.36 0.57
C LEU A 175 -1.47 -19.34 0.85
N ALA A 176 -1.11 -20.48 1.42
CA ALA A 176 -2.01 -21.49 1.95
C ALA A 176 -1.39 -22.14 3.19
N ALA A 177 -2.13 -23.03 3.84
CA ALA A 177 -1.60 -23.80 4.97
C ALA A 177 -0.75 -25.02 4.54
N VAL A 178 -0.74 -25.33 3.24
CA VAL A 178 -0.03 -26.47 2.65
C VAL A 178 0.50 -26.13 1.26
N GLU A 179 1.47 -26.90 0.78
CA GLU A 179 2.19 -26.70 -0.48
C GLU A 179 1.65 -27.53 -1.64
N VAL A 180 0.58 -28.28 -1.41
CA VAL A 180 -0.04 -29.18 -2.39
C VAL A 180 -1.48 -28.77 -2.64
N VAL A 181 -1.95 -29.00 -3.88
CA VAL A 181 -3.35 -28.74 -4.23
C VAL A 181 -4.27 -29.67 -3.48
N ASN A 182 -5.22 -29.11 -2.75
CA ASN A 182 -6.26 -29.84 -2.04
C ASN A 182 -7.63 -29.23 -2.40
N PRO A 183 -8.52 -29.94 -3.13
CA PRO A 183 -9.82 -29.43 -3.51
C PRO A 183 -10.73 -29.05 -2.33
N LYS A 184 -10.46 -29.58 -1.13
CA LYS A 184 -11.17 -29.19 0.11
C LYS A 184 -10.64 -27.89 0.72
N MET A 185 -9.60 -27.33 0.14
CA MET A 185 -8.93 -26.11 0.55
C MET A 185 -8.82 -25.19 -0.68
N PRO A 186 -9.89 -24.42 -1.03
CA PRO A 186 -9.98 -23.66 -2.28
C PRO A 186 -8.80 -22.72 -2.55
N CYS A 187 -8.20 -22.15 -1.50
CA CYS A 187 -7.03 -21.28 -1.65
C CYS A 187 -5.84 -21.97 -2.32
N THR A 188 -5.69 -23.30 -2.16
CA THR A 188 -4.62 -24.06 -2.83
C THR A 188 -4.90 -24.26 -4.32
N VAL A 189 -6.19 -24.37 -4.68
CA VAL A 189 -6.64 -24.48 -6.07
C VAL A 189 -6.41 -23.16 -6.79
N ASP A 190 -6.82 -22.04 -6.18
CA ASP A 190 -6.57 -20.71 -6.72
C ASP A 190 -5.06 -20.43 -6.88
N ALA A 191 -4.25 -20.81 -5.89
CA ALA A 191 -2.80 -20.61 -5.92
C ALA A 191 -2.13 -21.34 -7.08
N ASP A 192 -2.51 -22.59 -7.34
CA ASP A 192 -2.02 -23.36 -8.48
C ASP A 192 -2.49 -22.78 -9.81
N GLU A 193 -3.73 -22.30 -9.88
CA GLU A 193 -4.26 -21.66 -11.08
C GLU A 193 -3.54 -20.34 -11.40
N LEU A 194 -3.27 -19.51 -10.40
CA LEU A 194 -2.47 -18.28 -10.55
C LEU A 194 -1.04 -18.60 -11.06
N ARG A 195 -0.42 -19.66 -10.53
CA ARG A 195 0.89 -20.14 -11.01
C ARG A 195 0.83 -20.55 -12.48
N LYS A 196 -0.20 -21.29 -12.89
CA LYS A 196 -0.40 -21.67 -14.30
C LYS A 196 -0.63 -20.44 -15.19
N MET A 197 -1.47 -19.50 -14.76
CA MET A 197 -1.72 -18.24 -15.49
C MET A 197 -0.43 -17.43 -15.69
N ASN A 198 0.48 -17.42 -14.72
CA ASN A 198 1.80 -16.80 -14.86
C ASN A 198 2.67 -17.55 -15.87
N ALA A 199 2.70 -18.89 -15.81
CA ALA A 199 3.45 -19.71 -16.78
C ALA A 199 2.93 -19.57 -18.23
N GLU A 200 1.62 -19.31 -18.40
CA GLU A 200 0.98 -19.05 -19.68
C GLU A 200 1.13 -17.59 -20.17
N GLY A 201 1.77 -16.72 -19.38
CA GLY A 201 1.96 -15.31 -19.71
C GLY A 201 0.70 -14.43 -19.55
N LYS A 202 -0.31 -14.90 -18.83
CA LYS A 202 -1.50 -14.11 -18.47
C LYS A 202 -1.25 -13.17 -17.29
N ILE A 203 -0.35 -13.55 -16.38
CA ILE A 203 0.19 -12.70 -15.32
C ILE A 203 1.66 -12.49 -15.66
N THR A 204 2.12 -11.25 -15.75
CA THR A 204 3.46 -10.89 -16.22
C THR A 204 4.20 -9.98 -15.24
N GLY A 205 5.50 -9.76 -15.47
CA GLY A 205 6.32 -8.87 -14.66
C GLY A 205 6.73 -9.45 -13.30
N CYS A 206 6.44 -10.73 -13.05
CA CYS A 206 6.74 -11.43 -11.80
C CYS A 206 6.88 -12.93 -12.02
N VAL A 207 7.30 -13.62 -10.97
CA VAL A 207 7.22 -15.10 -10.88
C VAL A 207 6.17 -15.45 -9.82
N VAL A 208 5.14 -16.22 -10.19
CA VAL A 208 4.12 -16.70 -9.25
C VAL A 208 4.42 -18.16 -8.93
N ASP A 209 4.60 -18.46 -7.65
CA ASP A 209 4.87 -19.81 -7.14
C ASP A 209 4.01 -20.13 -5.93
N GLY A 210 3.02 -20.98 -6.12
CA GLY A 210 2.07 -21.38 -5.09
C GLY A 210 1.37 -22.71 -5.39
N PRO A 211 0.65 -23.26 -4.40
CA PRO A 211 0.53 -22.79 -3.01
C PRO A 211 1.82 -22.93 -2.21
N LEU A 212 2.04 -21.99 -1.29
CA LEU A 212 3.13 -22.02 -0.30
C LEU A 212 2.60 -21.73 1.10
N SER A 213 3.15 -22.37 2.11
CA SER A 213 2.98 -21.94 3.50
C SER A 213 3.85 -20.72 3.80
N MET A 214 3.47 -19.97 4.83
CA MET A 214 4.15 -18.71 5.17
C MET A 214 5.63 -18.90 5.48
N ASP A 215 5.98 -19.93 6.24
CA ASP A 215 7.36 -20.24 6.61
C ASP A 215 8.21 -20.60 5.38
N ILE A 216 7.70 -21.44 4.47
CA ILE A 216 8.42 -21.74 3.23
C ILE A 216 8.57 -20.51 2.34
N ALA A 217 7.58 -19.62 2.31
CA ALA A 217 7.65 -18.43 1.47
C ALA A 217 8.78 -17.47 1.88
N ILE A 218 9.04 -17.30 3.19
CA ILE A 218 9.91 -16.23 3.68
C ILE A 218 11.21 -16.71 4.36
N ASP A 219 11.31 -18.01 4.71
CA ASP A 219 12.45 -18.56 5.44
C ASP A 219 13.17 -19.63 4.60
N PRO A 220 14.40 -19.34 4.13
CA PRO A 220 15.19 -20.30 3.34
C PRO A 220 15.52 -21.59 4.10
N GLU A 221 15.69 -21.52 5.44
CA GLU A 221 15.98 -22.70 6.25
C GLU A 221 14.75 -23.60 6.36
N ALA A 222 13.56 -23.01 6.58
CA ALA A 222 12.31 -23.76 6.55
C ALA A 222 12.04 -24.39 5.19
N ALA A 223 12.29 -23.66 4.10
CA ALA A 223 12.19 -24.16 2.73
C ALA A 223 13.12 -25.37 2.49
N HIS A 224 14.36 -25.29 2.97
CA HIS A 224 15.34 -26.39 2.86
C HIS A 224 14.89 -27.62 3.68
N HIS A 225 14.48 -27.44 4.95
CA HIS A 225 14.04 -28.53 5.81
C HIS A 225 12.81 -29.29 5.26
N LYS A 226 11.92 -28.57 4.56
CA LYS A 226 10.73 -29.15 3.92
C LYS A 226 10.97 -29.62 2.47
N GLY A 227 12.20 -29.54 1.97
CA GLY A 227 12.56 -29.98 0.61
C GLY A 227 11.96 -29.12 -0.50
N ALA A 228 11.69 -27.84 -0.22
CA ALA A 228 11.09 -26.91 -1.16
C ALA A 228 12.10 -25.87 -1.72
N GLN A 229 13.40 -26.02 -1.44
CA GLN A 229 14.46 -25.07 -1.79
C GLN A 229 14.60 -24.82 -3.32
N ASP A 230 14.13 -25.75 -4.15
CA ASP A 230 14.18 -25.61 -5.60
C ASP A 230 12.98 -24.85 -6.19
N ARG A 231 12.02 -24.47 -5.36
CA ARG A 231 10.87 -23.68 -5.80
C ARG A 231 11.25 -22.20 -5.94
N PRO A 232 10.77 -21.50 -6.99
CA PRO A 232 11.21 -20.14 -7.33
C PRO A 232 11.03 -19.09 -6.24
N ALA A 233 9.93 -19.17 -5.47
CA ALA A 233 9.63 -18.20 -4.41
C ALA A 233 10.00 -18.67 -3.00
N ALA A 234 10.39 -19.95 -2.83
CA ALA A 234 10.66 -20.51 -1.51
C ALA A 234 11.85 -19.83 -0.83
N GLY A 235 11.65 -19.37 0.40
CA GLY A 235 12.62 -18.65 1.22
C GLY A 235 12.90 -17.20 0.79
N HIS A 236 12.35 -16.75 -0.34
CA HIS A 236 12.70 -15.46 -0.95
C HIS A 236 11.51 -14.77 -1.62
N ALA A 237 10.30 -15.03 -1.15
CA ALA A 237 9.11 -14.36 -1.65
C ALA A 237 9.16 -12.86 -1.30
N ASP A 238 8.88 -12.02 -2.29
CA ASP A 238 8.72 -10.58 -2.13
C ASP A 238 7.26 -10.24 -1.82
N ILE A 239 6.31 -10.83 -2.58
CA ILE A 239 4.88 -10.57 -2.48
C ILE A 239 4.19 -11.77 -1.82
N LEU A 240 3.50 -11.51 -0.72
CA LEU A 240 2.69 -12.47 0.03
C LEU A 240 1.22 -12.21 -0.27
N LEU A 241 0.62 -13.05 -1.14
CA LEU A 241 -0.81 -12.96 -1.47
C LEU A 241 -1.62 -13.82 -0.51
N PHE A 242 -2.45 -13.19 0.29
CA PHE A 242 -3.33 -13.87 1.24
C PHE A 242 -4.60 -14.38 0.57
N PRO A 243 -5.14 -15.53 1.03
CA PRO A 243 -6.36 -16.10 0.48
C PRO A 243 -7.61 -15.23 0.71
N ASP A 244 -7.64 -14.51 1.82
CA ASP A 244 -8.72 -13.62 2.24
C ASP A 244 -8.24 -12.58 3.25
N ILE A 245 -9.10 -11.59 3.54
CA ILE A 245 -8.77 -10.48 4.45
C ILE A 245 -8.49 -10.96 5.88
N GLN A 246 -9.08 -12.06 6.32
CA GLN A 246 -8.92 -12.53 7.71
C GLN A 246 -7.48 -13.00 7.90
N ALA A 247 -6.97 -13.84 6.99
CA ALA A 247 -5.59 -14.27 7.01
C ALA A 247 -4.62 -13.08 6.88
N GLY A 248 -4.84 -12.20 5.90
CA GLY A 248 -4.00 -11.03 5.66
C GLY A 248 -4.00 -10.05 6.82
N ASN A 249 -5.16 -9.69 7.35
CA ASN A 249 -5.28 -8.73 8.45
C ASN A 249 -4.70 -9.26 9.77
N LEU A 250 -4.90 -10.54 10.07
CA LEU A 250 -4.31 -11.17 11.26
C LEU A 250 -2.78 -11.14 11.20
N VAL A 251 -2.18 -11.51 10.07
CA VAL A 251 -0.72 -11.46 9.89
C VAL A 251 -0.22 -10.02 9.95
N TYR A 252 -0.86 -9.08 9.26
CA TYR A 252 -0.53 -7.65 9.30
C TYR A 252 -0.51 -7.13 10.75
N LYS A 253 -1.58 -7.36 11.50
CA LYS A 253 -1.68 -6.90 12.89
C LYS A 253 -0.66 -7.59 13.80
N THR A 254 -0.41 -8.88 13.59
CA THR A 254 0.61 -9.61 14.35
C THR A 254 1.98 -8.98 14.14
N LEU A 255 2.39 -8.73 12.90
CA LEU A 255 3.69 -8.12 12.60
C LEU A 255 3.81 -6.72 13.22
N VAL A 256 2.80 -5.86 13.05
CA VAL A 256 2.83 -4.48 13.58
C VAL A 256 2.98 -4.43 15.10
N HIS A 257 2.39 -5.40 15.82
CA HIS A 257 2.36 -5.36 17.28
C HIS A 257 3.39 -6.27 17.97
N THR A 258 4.05 -7.17 17.24
CA THR A 258 4.95 -8.17 17.84
C THR A 258 6.34 -8.22 17.21
N ALA A 259 6.50 -7.76 15.97
CA ALA A 259 7.79 -7.79 15.28
C ALA A 259 8.54 -6.44 15.39
N ASP A 260 9.87 -6.50 15.34
CA ASP A 260 10.71 -5.32 15.10
C ASP A 260 10.68 -5.01 13.61
N CYS A 261 9.79 -4.11 13.20
CA CYS A 261 9.54 -3.81 11.80
C CYS A 261 9.18 -2.33 11.57
N LYS A 262 9.45 -1.86 10.35
CA LYS A 262 8.88 -0.63 9.80
C LYS A 262 7.86 -1.01 8.73
N ASN A 263 6.81 -0.21 8.56
CA ASN A 263 5.83 -0.46 7.52
C ASN A 263 5.25 0.82 6.93
N GLY A 264 4.70 0.71 5.74
CA GLY A 264 3.91 1.73 5.07
C GLY A 264 2.82 1.07 4.21
N CYS A 265 1.67 1.73 4.06
CA CYS A 265 0.49 1.13 3.44
C CYS A 265 -0.15 2.08 2.42
N ILE A 266 -0.60 1.51 1.30
CA ILE A 266 -1.37 2.23 0.28
C ILE A 266 -2.52 1.37 -0.25
N LEU A 267 -3.56 2.05 -0.74
CA LEU A 267 -4.58 1.49 -1.61
C LEU A 267 -4.12 1.73 -3.06
N THR A 268 -4.18 0.71 -3.88
CA THR A 268 -3.73 0.69 -5.27
C THR A 268 -4.82 0.12 -6.20
N GLY A 269 -4.58 0.07 -7.52
CA GLY A 269 -5.64 -0.14 -8.50
C GLY A 269 -6.42 1.13 -8.82
N THR A 270 -5.95 2.27 -8.35
CA THR A 270 -6.47 3.62 -8.53
C THR A 270 -5.60 4.41 -9.51
N LYS A 271 -6.12 5.52 -10.08
CA LYS A 271 -5.37 6.43 -10.97
C LYS A 271 -4.08 6.97 -10.34
N VAL A 272 -4.11 7.23 -9.04
CA VAL A 272 -2.96 7.64 -8.22
C VAL A 272 -3.01 6.86 -6.90
N PRO A 273 -1.86 6.56 -6.25
CA PRO A 273 -1.86 5.85 -4.98
C PRO A 273 -2.65 6.62 -3.91
N ALA A 274 -3.49 5.89 -3.16
CA ALA A 274 -4.28 6.46 -2.09
C ALA A 274 -3.79 5.95 -0.72
N ILE A 275 -3.52 6.87 0.20
CA ILE A 275 -2.98 6.57 1.53
C ILE A 275 -4.14 6.40 2.50
N LEU A 276 -4.36 5.17 2.93
CA LEU A 276 -5.39 4.78 3.88
C LEU A 276 -4.74 4.28 5.16
N THR A 277 -4.35 5.19 6.05
CA THR A 277 -3.78 4.84 7.35
C THR A 277 -4.85 4.67 8.41
N SER A 278 -4.59 3.79 9.38
CA SER A 278 -5.41 3.64 10.58
C SER A 278 -5.13 4.77 11.58
N ARG A 279 -6.12 5.09 12.41
CA ARG A 279 -5.91 6.01 13.55
C ARG A 279 -4.88 5.47 14.54
N SER A 280 -4.74 4.15 14.64
CA SER A 280 -3.77 3.49 15.52
C SER A 280 -2.36 3.36 14.91
N ASP A 281 -2.17 3.76 13.65
CA ASP A 281 -0.87 3.67 13.02
C ASP A 281 0.08 4.71 13.61
N SER A 282 1.34 4.30 13.79
CA SER A 282 2.38 5.17 14.30
C SER A 282 2.65 6.35 13.37
N PHE A 283 3.22 7.42 13.91
CA PHE A 283 3.75 8.53 13.12
C PHE A 283 4.64 8.03 11.97
N GLN A 284 5.59 7.14 12.27
CA GLN A 284 6.53 6.62 11.26
C GLN A 284 5.82 5.82 10.17
N THR A 285 4.77 5.04 10.51
CA THR A 285 3.95 4.32 9.50
C THR A 285 3.29 5.29 8.53
N LYS A 286 2.80 6.45 9.02
CA LYS A 286 2.19 7.48 8.15
C LYS A 286 3.22 8.11 7.21
N VAL A 287 4.40 8.47 7.73
CA VAL A 287 5.51 9.01 6.91
C VAL A 287 5.96 7.99 5.85
N ASN A 288 6.14 6.74 6.26
CA ASN A 288 6.51 5.66 5.35
C ASN A 288 5.44 5.42 4.27
N SER A 289 4.15 5.56 4.62
CA SER A 289 3.05 5.44 3.65
C SER A 289 3.06 6.57 2.63
N ILE A 290 3.38 7.80 3.05
CA ILE A 290 3.58 8.94 2.13
C ILE A 290 4.79 8.68 1.22
N ALA A 291 5.90 8.18 1.76
CA ALA A 291 7.09 7.85 0.97
C ALA A 291 6.81 6.73 -0.05
N LEU A 292 6.11 5.67 0.36
CA LEU A 292 5.69 4.58 -0.52
C LEU A 292 4.79 5.09 -1.65
N ALA A 293 3.77 5.89 -1.31
CA ALA A 293 2.89 6.51 -2.30
C ALA A 293 3.67 7.40 -3.28
N ALA A 294 4.64 8.16 -2.78
CA ALA A 294 5.46 9.04 -3.61
C ALA A 294 6.33 8.26 -4.61
N VAL A 295 6.92 7.14 -4.20
CA VAL A 295 7.67 6.24 -5.11
C VAL A 295 6.75 5.67 -6.18
N VAL A 296 5.56 5.21 -5.80
CA VAL A 296 4.58 4.63 -6.73
C VAL A 296 4.07 5.70 -7.70
N ALA A 297 3.73 6.90 -7.21
CA ALA A 297 3.27 8.00 -8.06
C ALA A 297 4.34 8.42 -9.09
N ALA A 298 5.61 8.45 -8.69
CA ALA A 298 6.71 8.73 -9.60
C ALA A 298 6.87 7.65 -10.69
N GLY A 299 6.65 6.38 -10.34
CA GLY A 299 6.70 5.27 -11.29
C GLY A 299 5.53 5.25 -12.29
N LEU A 300 4.35 5.73 -11.90
CA LEU A 300 3.18 5.82 -12.79
C LEU A 300 3.31 6.94 -13.84
N ASN A 301 4.19 7.90 -13.63
CA ASN A 301 4.41 9.04 -14.52
C ASN A 301 5.58 8.83 -15.53
N GLN A 302 6.22 7.67 -15.48
CA GLN A 302 7.27 7.25 -16.43
C GLN A 302 6.71 6.33 -17.51
#